data_d7da824e6c12ea734d392f9074ed7215
#
_entry.id   d7da824e6c12ea734d392f9074ed7215
#
_cell.length_a   1.000
_cell.length_b   1.000
_cell.length_c   1.000
_cell.angle_alpha   90.00
_cell.angle_beta   90.00
_cell.angle_gamma   90.00
#
_symmetry.space_group_name_H-M   'P 1'
#
loop_
_entity.id
_entity.type
_entity.pdbx_description
1 polymer ?
#
loop_
_entity_poly.entity_id
_entity_poly.type
_entity_poly.pdbx_seq_one_letter_code
_entity_poly.pdbx_strand_id
1 'polypeptide(L)'
;HVEGALLTETLLQASGARVIKEEVALSVSSAGYQIAGERYDQVILATGAWLGQILESIGYQVDVRPQKGQLRDYQLDLDTDEYPVVMPEGELDIIPFQKGKISMGATHENEMGFDLMVDQALLNQMETEALAYYPELAQATVVGERVGTRAYTSDFSPFWGALPNQAGIYVASGLGSSGLTTGPLIGWHLAQLVAGGNLRLDSADYPVEQYVKKRVGQKS
;
A
#
# COMPACT_ATOMS: atom_id res chain seq x y z
N HIS A 1 0.72 12.14 13.16
CA HIS A 1 1.25 11.15 12.22
C HIS A 1 1.52 9.81 12.91
N VAL A 2 1.71 8.76 12.13
CA VAL A 2 1.93 7.39 12.62
C VAL A 2 3.07 6.75 11.84
N GLU A 3 3.93 6.02 12.55
CA GLU A 3 4.98 5.21 11.93
C GLU A 3 4.33 3.93 11.35
N GLY A 4 4.39 3.79 10.01
CA GLY A 4 3.63 2.77 9.29
C GLY A 4 4.07 1.33 9.56
N ALA A 5 5.38 1.09 9.70
CA ALA A 5 5.89 -0.25 9.99
C ALA A 5 5.47 -0.71 11.39
N LEU A 6 5.58 0.19 12.40
CA LEU A 6 5.16 -0.10 13.77
C LEU A 6 3.65 -0.36 13.87
N LEU A 7 2.83 0.43 13.16
CA LEU A 7 1.39 0.19 13.10
C LEU A 7 1.06 -1.19 12.52
N THR A 8 1.68 -1.53 11.40
CA THR A 8 1.46 -2.82 10.73
C THR A 8 1.87 -3.99 11.61
N GLU A 9 3.04 -3.91 12.24
CA GLU A 9 3.53 -4.93 13.17
C GLU A 9 2.60 -5.10 14.37
N THR A 10 2.14 -3.98 14.97
CA THR A 10 1.22 -4.00 16.10
C THR A 10 -0.11 -4.67 15.73
N LEU A 11 -0.67 -4.34 14.56
CA LEU A 11 -1.91 -4.94 14.08
C LEU A 11 -1.74 -6.45 13.81
N LEU A 12 -0.63 -6.87 13.20
CA LEU A 12 -0.33 -8.28 12.98
C LEU A 12 -0.21 -9.06 14.29
N GLN A 13 0.51 -8.52 15.26
CA GLN A 13 0.65 -9.14 16.59
C GLN A 13 -0.70 -9.24 17.30
N ALA A 14 -1.49 -8.16 17.28
CA ALA A 14 -2.81 -8.13 17.92
C ALA A 14 -3.82 -9.09 17.27
N SER A 15 -3.67 -9.39 15.97
CA SER A 15 -4.55 -10.31 15.25
C SER A 15 -4.39 -11.77 15.68
N GLY A 16 -3.23 -12.15 16.22
CA GLY A 16 -2.89 -13.56 16.52
C GLY A 16 -2.80 -14.45 15.27
N ALA A 17 -2.79 -13.89 14.07
CA ALA A 17 -2.73 -14.64 12.82
C ALA A 17 -1.38 -15.31 12.62
N ARG A 18 -1.37 -16.50 12.03
CA ARG A 18 -0.14 -17.15 11.56
C ARG A 18 0.39 -16.38 10.34
N VAL A 19 1.58 -15.84 10.46
CA VAL A 19 2.26 -15.12 9.36
C VAL A 19 3.28 -16.07 8.71
N ILE A 20 3.17 -16.23 7.38
CA ILE A 20 4.10 -17.03 6.57
C ILE A 20 4.71 -16.09 5.54
N LYS A 21 6.04 -16.08 5.44
CA LYS A 21 6.79 -15.25 4.48
C LYS A 21 7.29 -16.14 3.34
N GLU A 22 6.51 -16.21 2.27
CA GLU A 22 6.87 -16.96 1.08
C GLU A 22 6.22 -16.35 -0.16
N GLU A 23 6.77 -16.63 -1.33
CA GLU A 23 6.12 -16.33 -2.59
C GLU A 23 4.99 -17.32 -2.83
N VAL A 24 3.79 -16.81 -3.10
CA VAL A 24 2.59 -17.64 -3.22
C VAL A 24 1.93 -17.46 -4.60
N ALA A 25 1.41 -18.57 -5.11
CA ALA A 25 0.49 -18.58 -6.25
C ALA A 25 -0.90 -18.98 -5.77
N LEU A 26 -1.91 -18.32 -6.31
CA LEU A 26 -3.31 -18.66 -6.09
C LEU A 26 -3.75 -19.63 -7.19
N SER A 27 -4.32 -20.76 -6.80
CA SER A 27 -5.03 -21.65 -7.71
C SER A 27 -6.49 -21.84 -7.28
N VAL A 28 -7.36 -21.97 -8.28
CA VAL A 28 -8.80 -22.10 -8.10
C VAL A 28 -9.25 -23.43 -8.73
N SER A 29 -10.01 -24.22 -7.98
CA SER A 29 -10.57 -25.47 -8.44
C SER A 29 -12.01 -25.64 -7.97
N SER A 30 -12.71 -26.66 -8.45
CA SER A 30 -14.04 -27.02 -7.93
C SER A 30 -14.04 -27.43 -6.45
N ALA A 31 -12.84 -27.69 -5.90
CA ALA A 31 -12.65 -28.10 -4.52
C ALA A 31 -12.30 -26.91 -3.59
N GLY A 32 -12.21 -25.68 -4.09
CA GLY A 32 -11.88 -24.46 -3.34
C GLY A 32 -10.59 -23.81 -3.81
N TYR A 33 -10.00 -22.99 -2.95
CA TYR A 33 -8.82 -22.18 -3.19
C TYR A 33 -7.57 -22.84 -2.59
N GLN A 34 -6.46 -22.80 -3.29
CA GLN A 34 -5.17 -23.26 -2.76
C GLN A 34 -4.13 -22.15 -2.83
N ILE A 35 -3.41 -21.97 -1.72
CA ILE A 35 -2.27 -21.09 -1.59
C ILE A 35 -1.17 -21.88 -0.89
N ALA A 36 0.03 -21.94 -1.47
CA ALA A 36 1.16 -22.70 -0.93
C ALA A 36 0.83 -24.18 -0.60
N GLY A 37 -0.03 -24.80 -1.39
CA GLY A 37 -0.46 -26.21 -1.18
C GLY A 37 -1.54 -26.41 -0.11
N GLU A 38 -1.86 -25.41 0.68
CA GLU A 38 -2.96 -25.45 1.66
C GLU A 38 -4.28 -25.00 1.05
N ARG A 39 -5.39 -25.60 1.51
CA ARG A 39 -6.74 -25.24 1.06
C ARG A 39 -7.40 -24.24 2.00
N TYR A 40 -8.14 -23.32 1.38
CA TYR A 40 -8.91 -22.28 2.09
C TYR A 40 -10.31 -22.17 1.52
N ASP A 41 -11.29 -21.93 2.38
CA ASP A 41 -12.69 -21.68 1.99
C ASP A 41 -12.87 -20.29 1.44
N GLN A 42 -12.10 -19.32 1.94
CA GLN A 42 -12.15 -17.93 1.55
C GLN A 42 -10.74 -17.32 1.51
N VAL A 43 -10.53 -16.37 0.60
CA VAL A 43 -9.24 -15.69 0.39
C VAL A 43 -9.45 -14.19 0.30
N ILE A 44 -8.66 -13.42 1.03
CA ILE A 44 -8.60 -11.97 0.90
C ILE A 44 -7.26 -11.60 0.23
N LEU A 45 -7.32 -10.94 -0.91
CA LEU A 45 -6.16 -10.46 -1.64
C LEU A 45 -5.96 -8.95 -1.35
N ALA A 46 -5.08 -8.65 -0.40
CA ALA A 46 -4.66 -7.29 -0.05
C ALA A 46 -3.21 -7.07 -0.50
N THR A 47 -2.91 -7.38 -1.75
CA THR A 47 -1.56 -7.54 -2.30
C THR A 47 -1.03 -6.29 -3.01
N GLY A 48 -1.69 -5.13 -2.79
CA GLY A 48 -1.25 -3.84 -3.32
C GLY A 48 -1.06 -3.86 -4.84
N ALA A 49 0.07 -3.40 -5.33
CA ALA A 49 0.38 -3.32 -6.75
C ALA A 49 0.55 -4.69 -7.44
N TRP A 50 0.78 -5.77 -6.68
CA TRP A 50 0.91 -7.14 -7.20
C TRP A 50 -0.43 -7.82 -7.47
N LEU A 51 -1.57 -7.19 -7.16
CA LEU A 51 -2.89 -7.79 -7.35
C LEU A 51 -3.12 -8.25 -8.80
N GLY A 52 -2.64 -7.47 -9.77
CA GLY A 52 -2.74 -7.81 -11.19
C GLY A 52 -2.04 -9.13 -11.54
N GLN A 53 -0.83 -9.32 -11.04
CA GLN A 53 -0.04 -10.54 -11.29
C GLN A 53 -0.71 -11.79 -10.70
N ILE A 54 -1.26 -11.67 -9.50
CA ILE A 54 -1.94 -12.79 -8.82
C ILE A 54 -3.23 -13.15 -9.55
N LEU A 55 -4.06 -12.17 -9.87
CA LEU A 55 -5.36 -12.41 -10.50
C LEU A 55 -5.24 -12.79 -11.98
N GLU A 56 -4.15 -12.44 -12.66
CA GLU A 56 -3.88 -12.88 -14.03
C GLU A 56 -3.83 -14.40 -14.14
N SER A 57 -3.25 -15.10 -13.15
CA SER A 57 -3.17 -16.56 -13.12
C SER A 57 -4.53 -17.26 -13.14
N ILE A 58 -5.59 -16.58 -12.70
CA ILE A 58 -6.97 -17.09 -12.69
C ILE A 58 -7.88 -16.36 -13.70
N GLY A 59 -7.26 -15.68 -14.68
CA GLY A 59 -7.95 -15.14 -15.86
C GLY A 59 -8.59 -13.78 -15.68
N TYR A 60 -8.09 -12.93 -14.79
CA TYR A 60 -8.55 -11.55 -14.65
C TYR A 60 -7.51 -10.55 -15.17
N GLN A 61 -7.99 -9.40 -15.58
CA GLN A 61 -7.22 -8.20 -15.83
C GLN A 61 -7.56 -7.16 -14.76
N VAL A 62 -6.55 -6.49 -14.24
CA VAL A 62 -6.68 -5.54 -13.12
C VAL A 62 -6.11 -4.19 -13.51
N ASP A 63 -6.86 -3.12 -13.29
CA ASP A 63 -6.40 -1.75 -13.43
C ASP A 63 -5.76 -1.28 -12.13
N VAL A 64 -4.57 -1.82 -11.83
CA VAL A 64 -3.72 -1.38 -10.72
C VAL A 64 -2.28 -1.28 -11.25
N ARG A 65 -1.64 -0.15 -10.96
CA ARG A 65 -0.28 0.16 -11.38
C ARG A 65 0.63 0.35 -10.19
N PRO A 66 1.89 -0.10 -10.26
CA PRO A 66 2.92 0.27 -9.31
C PRO A 66 3.33 1.73 -9.51
N GLN A 67 3.51 2.47 -8.42
CA GLN A 67 4.16 3.77 -8.41
C GLN A 67 5.27 3.73 -7.36
N LYS A 68 6.49 3.95 -7.79
CA LYS A 68 7.65 4.03 -6.90
C LYS A 68 7.58 5.32 -6.09
N GLY A 69 7.92 5.22 -4.81
CA GLY A 69 8.08 6.36 -3.92
C GLY A 69 9.30 6.20 -3.05
N GLN A 70 10.06 7.27 -2.91
CA GLN A 70 11.30 7.29 -2.15
C GLN A 70 11.24 8.33 -1.04
N LEU A 71 11.82 7.99 0.11
CA LEU A 71 11.96 8.88 1.27
C LEU A 71 13.40 8.84 1.77
N ARG A 72 13.84 9.96 2.37
CA ARG A 72 15.09 10.04 3.10
C ARG A 72 14.82 10.38 4.56
N ASP A 73 15.46 9.65 5.46
CA ASP A 73 15.35 9.83 6.90
C ASP A 73 16.57 10.56 7.43
N TYR A 74 16.34 11.52 8.33
CA TYR A 74 17.35 12.36 8.94
C TYR A 74 17.30 12.24 10.46
N GLN A 75 18.43 12.51 11.10
CA GLN A 75 18.56 12.69 12.53
C GLN A 75 19.14 14.08 12.82
N LEU A 76 18.44 14.85 13.63
CA LEU A 76 18.85 16.13 14.19
C LEU A 76 19.17 15.99 15.68
N ASP A 77 20.06 16.81 16.18
CA ASP A 77 20.37 16.94 17.61
C ASP A 77 19.48 18.04 18.23
N LEU A 78 18.17 17.85 18.09
CA LEU A 78 17.16 18.71 18.70
C LEU A 78 15.84 17.94 18.89
N ASP A 79 14.98 18.46 19.77
CA ASP A 79 13.67 17.88 20.00
C ASP A 79 12.69 18.34 18.91
N THR A 80 12.06 17.38 18.25
CA THR A 80 11.09 17.59 17.18
C THR A 80 9.69 17.11 17.55
N ASP A 81 9.43 16.76 18.80
CA ASP A 81 8.18 16.14 19.27
C ASP A 81 6.95 17.03 19.02
N GLU A 82 7.10 18.34 19.13
CA GLU A 82 6.02 19.33 18.94
C GLU A 82 5.99 19.91 17.51
N TYR A 83 6.85 19.46 16.59
CA TYR A 83 6.92 20.03 15.26
C TYR A 83 5.76 19.54 14.37
N PRO A 84 5.12 20.43 13.61
CA PRO A 84 4.08 20.04 12.67
C PRO A 84 4.67 19.32 11.44
N VAL A 85 3.84 18.51 10.79
CA VAL A 85 4.12 18.06 9.41
C VAL A 85 4.02 19.29 8.50
N VAL A 86 5.01 19.45 7.63
CA VAL A 86 5.03 20.51 6.61
C VAL A 86 4.77 19.89 5.25
N MET A 87 3.69 20.33 4.60
CA MET A 87 3.24 19.85 3.29
C MET A 87 3.13 21.06 2.36
N PRO A 88 4.22 21.52 1.74
CA PRO A 88 4.18 22.61 0.77
C PRO A 88 3.43 22.19 -0.50
N GLU A 89 3.22 23.15 -1.40
CA GLU A 89 2.70 22.81 -2.72
C GLU A 89 3.70 21.90 -3.46
N GLY A 90 3.21 20.80 -4.05
CA GLY A 90 4.03 19.81 -4.75
C GLY A 90 4.00 18.44 -4.09
N GLU A 91 5.11 17.70 -4.18
CA GLU A 91 5.20 16.31 -3.72
C GLU A 91 5.97 16.14 -2.41
N LEU A 92 6.58 17.22 -1.94
CA LEU A 92 7.42 17.21 -0.74
C LEU A 92 6.57 17.24 0.52
N ASP A 93 6.78 16.24 1.38
CA ASP A 93 6.34 16.25 2.77
C ASP A 93 7.56 16.20 3.69
N ILE A 94 7.58 17.04 4.73
CA ILE A 94 8.56 17.00 5.81
C ILE A 94 7.84 16.54 7.07
N ILE A 95 8.19 15.36 7.54
CA ILE A 95 7.46 14.66 8.59
C ILE A 95 8.37 14.48 9.80
N PRO A 96 8.25 15.35 10.82
CA PRO A 96 8.99 15.19 12.07
C PRO A 96 8.44 14.01 12.87
N PHE A 97 9.32 13.24 13.45
CA PHE A 97 9.04 12.22 14.45
C PHE A 97 9.73 12.62 15.77
N GLN A 98 9.56 11.80 16.78
CA GLN A 98 10.16 12.03 18.09
C GLN A 98 11.71 11.97 18.05
N LYS A 99 12.33 12.67 19.00
CA LYS A 99 13.78 12.63 19.24
C LYS A 99 14.65 13.07 18.05
N GLY A 100 14.22 14.09 17.34
CA GLY A 100 14.96 14.67 16.24
C GLY A 100 14.95 13.88 14.94
N LYS A 101 14.17 12.82 14.84
CA LYS A 101 14.01 12.08 13.59
C LYS A 101 13.06 12.82 12.64
N ILE A 102 13.45 12.98 11.39
CA ILE A 102 12.63 13.57 10.32
C ILE A 102 12.65 12.65 9.11
N SER A 103 11.50 12.42 8.51
CA SER A 103 11.39 11.81 7.19
C SER A 103 11.00 12.86 6.17
N MET A 104 11.69 12.88 5.05
CA MET A 104 11.41 13.75 3.90
C MET A 104 11.02 12.88 2.69
N GLY A 105 9.98 13.21 2.01
CA GLY A 105 9.47 12.50 0.85
C GLY A 105 8.01 12.87 0.57
N ALA A 106 7.38 12.23 -0.39
CA ALA A 106 7.93 11.13 -1.13
C ALA A 106 7.80 11.39 -2.62
N THR A 107 8.74 10.86 -3.41
CA THR A 107 8.64 10.92 -4.88
C THR A 107 7.41 10.19 -5.41
N HIS A 108 6.96 10.53 -6.63
CA HIS A 108 5.86 9.90 -7.35
C HIS A 108 6.31 9.47 -8.76
N GLU A 109 6.91 8.28 -8.84
CA GLU A 109 7.55 7.79 -10.06
C GLU A 109 6.68 6.72 -10.72
N ASN A 110 5.90 7.10 -11.73
CA ASN A 110 4.86 6.28 -12.35
C ASN A 110 5.39 5.18 -13.28
N GLU A 111 6.54 5.40 -13.94
CA GLU A 111 7.02 4.55 -15.03
C GLU A 111 8.11 3.55 -14.57
N MET A 112 8.37 3.47 -13.27
CA MET A 112 9.46 2.67 -12.72
C MET A 112 9.07 1.21 -12.41
N GLY A 113 7.80 0.84 -12.62
CA GLY A 113 7.33 -0.51 -12.32
C GLY A 113 7.58 -0.89 -10.87
N PHE A 114 8.23 -2.03 -10.66
CA PHE A 114 8.61 -2.53 -9.32
C PHE A 114 10.09 -2.30 -9.00
N ASP A 115 10.74 -1.34 -9.67
CA ASP A 115 12.12 -0.96 -9.33
C ASP A 115 12.19 -0.35 -7.94
N LEU A 116 13.07 -0.88 -7.09
CA LEU A 116 13.31 -0.42 -5.72
C LEU A 116 14.72 0.19 -5.53
N MET A 117 15.41 0.50 -6.64
CA MET A 117 16.70 1.19 -6.55
C MET A 117 16.51 2.65 -6.15
N VAL A 118 17.36 3.12 -5.23
CA VAL A 118 17.34 4.53 -4.81
C VAL A 118 17.86 5.42 -5.94
N ASP A 119 17.11 6.48 -6.26
CA ASP A 119 17.57 7.56 -7.11
C ASP A 119 18.09 8.72 -6.24
N GLN A 120 19.40 8.78 -6.10
CA GLN A 120 20.08 9.80 -5.31
C GLN A 120 19.87 11.21 -5.85
N ALA A 121 19.73 11.37 -7.17
CA ALA A 121 19.55 12.67 -7.79
C ALA A 121 18.18 13.28 -7.42
N LEU A 122 17.13 12.47 -7.46
CA LEU A 122 15.79 12.89 -7.02
C LEU A 122 15.75 13.22 -5.53
N LEU A 123 16.34 12.38 -4.68
CA LEU A 123 16.39 12.66 -3.24
C LEU A 123 17.17 13.92 -2.89
N ASN A 124 18.28 14.18 -3.59
CA ASN A 124 19.07 15.41 -3.41
C ASN A 124 18.32 16.65 -3.91
N GLN A 125 17.55 16.52 -4.97
CA GLN A 125 16.67 17.60 -5.45
C GLN A 125 15.61 17.94 -4.39
N MET A 126 14.91 16.94 -3.84
CA MET A 126 13.92 17.12 -2.78
C MET A 126 14.54 17.72 -1.52
N GLU A 127 15.76 17.30 -1.15
CA GLU A 127 16.47 17.88 -0.01
C GLU A 127 16.75 19.36 -0.23
N THR A 128 17.19 19.74 -1.44
CA THR A 128 17.43 21.14 -1.78
C THR A 128 16.15 21.98 -1.65
N GLU A 129 15.01 21.43 -2.04
CA GLU A 129 13.69 22.05 -1.89
C GLU A 129 13.28 22.15 -0.41
N ALA A 130 13.48 21.06 0.34
CA ALA A 130 13.14 20.98 1.77
C ALA A 130 13.91 22.00 2.62
N LEU A 131 15.15 22.31 2.28
CA LEU A 131 15.97 23.30 2.97
C LEU A 131 15.37 24.73 2.93
N ALA A 132 14.52 25.03 1.96
CA ALA A 132 13.81 26.31 1.90
C ALA A 132 12.73 26.43 2.98
N TYR A 133 12.15 25.30 3.41
CA TYR A 133 11.10 25.23 4.43
C TYR A 133 11.64 24.84 5.81
N TYR A 134 12.73 24.08 5.84
CA TYR A 134 13.31 23.54 7.06
C TYR A 134 14.87 23.62 6.99
N PRO A 135 15.45 24.81 7.21
CA PRO A 135 16.89 25.05 7.08
C PRO A 135 17.77 24.17 8.00
N GLU A 136 17.23 23.73 9.12
CA GLU A 136 17.93 22.86 10.09
C GLU A 136 18.33 21.51 9.49
N LEU A 137 17.67 21.07 8.41
CA LEU A 137 18.09 19.86 7.68
C LEU A 137 19.53 19.94 7.17
N ALA A 138 20.08 21.15 6.95
CA ALA A 138 21.47 21.32 6.54
C ALA A 138 22.50 20.80 7.59
N GLN A 139 22.06 20.62 8.84
CA GLN A 139 22.89 20.11 9.94
C GLN A 139 22.50 18.68 10.32
N ALA A 140 21.49 18.11 9.66
CA ALA A 140 21.01 16.78 9.94
C ALA A 140 21.95 15.70 9.36
N THR A 141 22.00 14.57 10.05
CA THR A 141 22.65 13.37 9.51
C THR A 141 21.63 12.51 8.77
N VAL A 142 21.92 12.13 7.53
CA VAL A 142 21.12 11.11 6.82
C VAL A 142 21.33 9.78 7.52
N VAL A 143 20.23 9.18 7.99
CA VAL A 143 20.26 7.90 8.73
C VAL A 143 19.60 6.75 7.96
N GLY A 144 18.91 7.04 6.84
CA GLY A 144 18.34 6.00 6.01
C GLY A 144 17.67 6.54 4.76
N GLU A 145 17.47 5.64 3.83
CA GLU A 145 16.69 5.86 2.62
C GLU A 145 15.73 4.69 2.43
N ARG A 146 14.50 4.98 2.06
CA ARG A 146 13.45 3.98 1.90
C ARG A 146 12.82 4.12 0.53
N VAL A 147 12.62 2.99 -0.13
CA VAL A 147 11.90 2.90 -1.39
C VAL A 147 10.74 1.95 -1.23
N GLY A 148 9.58 2.31 -1.77
CA GLY A 148 8.40 1.47 -1.73
C GLY A 148 7.57 1.60 -2.99
N THR A 149 6.63 0.68 -3.14
CA THR A 149 5.69 0.66 -4.27
C THR A 149 4.28 0.92 -3.76
N ARG A 150 3.68 2.01 -4.23
CA ARG A 150 2.25 2.29 -4.02
C ARG A 150 1.43 1.60 -5.10
N ALA A 151 0.18 1.30 -4.79
CA ALA A 151 -0.80 0.75 -5.71
C ALA A 151 -1.78 1.84 -6.15
N TYR A 152 -1.83 2.15 -7.44
CA TYR A 152 -2.74 3.14 -8.01
C TYR A 152 -3.61 2.54 -9.11
N THR A 153 -4.86 2.97 -9.15
CA THR A 153 -5.79 2.79 -10.26
C THR A 153 -5.64 3.92 -11.28
N SER A 154 -6.24 3.79 -12.45
CA SER A 154 -6.17 4.81 -13.51
C SER A 154 -6.78 6.15 -13.09
N ASP A 155 -7.73 6.15 -12.16
CA ASP A 155 -8.43 7.33 -11.64
C ASP A 155 -8.07 7.66 -10.16
N PHE A 156 -7.05 7.00 -9.62
CA PHE A 156 -6.57 7.15 -8.23
C PHE A 156 -7.61 6.81 -7.16
N SER A 157 -8.66 6.08 -7.50
CA SER A 157 -9.68 5.66 -6.55
C SER A 157 -9.40 4.26 -5.99
N PRO A 158 -9.56 4.04 -4.69
CA PRO A 158 -9.46 2.70 -4.10
C PRO A 158 -10.68 1.86 -4.43
N PHE A 159 -10.52 0.56 -4.41
CA PHE A 159 -11.62 -0.40 -4.49
C PHE A 159 -11.46 -1.54 -3.50
N TRP A 160 -12.58 -2.11 -3.06
CA TRP A 160 -12.60 -3.26 -2.17
C TRP A 160 -13.94 -3.99 -2.23
N GLY A 161 -13.92 -5.31 -2.05
CA GLY A 161 -15.14 -6.11 -2.06
C GLY A 161 -14.92 -7.52 -2.57
N ALA A 162 -16.02 -8.21 -2.91
CA ALA A 162 -15.98 -9.53 -3.52
C ALA A 162 -15.44 -9.48 -4.95
N LEU A 163 -14.63 -10.48 -5.33
CA LEU A 163 -14.15 -10.62 -6.70
C LEU A 163 -15.32 -11.01 -7.62
N PRO A 164 -15.60 -10.27 -8.71
CA PRO A 164 -16.68 -10.57 -9.63
C PRO A 164 -16.58 -11.99 -10.22
N ASN A 165 -17.69 -12.71 -10.25
CA ASN A 165 -17.81 -14.07 -10.77
C ASN A 165 -16.90 -15.12 -10.07
N GLN A 166 -16.44 -14.86 -8.86
CA GLN A 166 -15.62 -15.78 -8.08
C GLN A 166 -15.99 -15.67 -6.59
N ALA A 167 -16.94 -16.50 -6.15
CA ALA A 167 -17.37 -16.51 -4.75
C ALA A 167 -16.22 -16.90 -3.82
N GLY A 168 -16.14 -16.27 -2.64
CA GLY A 168 -15.12 -16.59 -1.63
C GLY A 168 -13.74 -15.96 -1.83
N ILE A 169 -13.55 -15.19 -2.92
CA ILE A 169 -12.38 -14.32 -3.05
C ILE A 169 -12.81 -12.86 -2.86
N TYR A 170 -12.05 -12.15 -2.03
CA TYR A 170 -12.22 -10.73 -1.77
C TYR A 170 -10.93 -10.00 -2.08
N VAL A 171 -11.04 -8.76 -2.54
CA VAL A 171 -9.88 -7.96 -2.97
C VAL A 171 -9.95 -6.56 -2.41
N ALA A 172 -8.79 -5.94 -2.20
CA ALA A 172 -8.66 -4.50 -1.99
C ALA A 172 -7.35 -4.02 -2.60
N SER A 173 -7.40 -2.90 -3.31
CA SER A 173 -6.22 -2.23 -3.85
C SER A 173 -6.52 -0.76 -4.22
N GLY A 174 -5.55 -0.08 -4.84
CA GLY A 174 -5.71 1.29 -5.31
C GLY A 174 -5.63 2.35 -4.21
N LEU A 175 -5.18 2.00 -2.99
CA LEU A 175 -5.17 2.93 -1.85
C LEU A 175 -4.13 4.05 -1.99
N GLY A 176 -3.17 3.90 -2.86
CA GLY A 176 -2.14 4.90 -3.15
C GLY A 176 -1.42 5.42 -1.91
N SER A 177 -1.31 6.74 -1.78
CA SER A 177 -0.69 7.41 -0.63
C SER A 177 -1.58 7.43 0.63
N SER A 178 -2.88 7.17 0.50
CA SER A 178 -3.82 7.16 1.64
C SER A 178 -3.91 5.81 2.36
N GLY A 179 -3.16 4.81 1.93
CA GLY A 179 -3.26 3.43 2.43
C GLY A 179 -3.06 3.28 3.93
N LEU A 180 -2.16 4.05 4.53
CA LEU A 180 -1.92 4.02 5.97
C LEU A 180 -3.14 4.53 6.77
N THR A 181 -3.85 5.54 6.24
CA THR A 181 -5.02 6.13 6.88
C THR A 181 -6.28 5.28 6.68
N THR A 182 -6.49 4.77 5.47
CA THR A 182 -7.75 4.11 5.08
C THR A 182 -7.69 2.59 5.20
N GLY A 183 -6.50 2.00 5.09
CA GLY A 183 -6.30 0.55 5.07
C GLY A 183 -6.89 -0.19 6.27
N PRO A 184 -6.73 0.27 7.51
CA PRO A 184 -7.33 -0.39 8.67
C PRO A 184 -8.85 -0.49 8.60
N LEU A 185 -9.53 0.57 8.11
CA LEU A 185 -10.98 0.56 7.95
C LEU A 185 -11.41 -0.40 6.81
N ILE A 186 -10.70 -0.38 5.68
CA ILE A 186 -10.97 -1.29 4.56
C ILE A 186 -10.74 -2.75 5.00
N GLY A 187 -9.67 -3.03 5.74
CA GLY A 187 -9.42 -4.36 6.30
C GLY A 187 -10.55 -4.83 7.22
N TRP A 188 -11.07 -3.94 8.06
CA TRP A 188 -12.23 -4.24 8.88
C TRP A 188 -13.48 -4.55 8.02
N HIS A 189 -13.75 -3.78 6.96
CA HIS A 189 -14.86 -4.03 6.05
C HIS A 189 -14.74 -5.37 5.32
N LEU A 190 -13.54 -5.72 4.85
CA LEU A 190 -13.30 -7.03 4.24
C LEU A 190 -13.57 -8.18 5.22
N ALA A 191 -13.14 -8.03 6.47
CA ALA A 191 -13.43 -9.00 7.52
C ALA A 191 -14.95 -9.12 7.79
N GLN A 192 -15.70 -8.00 7.79
CA GLN A 192 -17.15 -8.03 7.92
C GLN A 192 -17.82 -8.72 6.72
N LEU A 193 -17.36 -8.49 5.49
CA LEU A 193 -17.86 -9.18 4.30
C LEU A 193 -17.68 -10.69 4.41
N VAL A 194 -16.51 -11.14 4.81
CA VAL A 194 -16.17 -12.56 5.00
C VAL A 194 -17.04 -13.20 6.08
N ALA A 195 -17.30 -12.47 7.16
CA ALA A 195 -18.08 -12.95 8.29
C ALA A 195 -19.62 -12.79 8.12
N GLY A 196 -20.08 -12.18 7.03
CA GLY A 196 -21.49 -11.84 6.84
C GLY A 196 -22.02 -10.78 7.82
N GLY A 197 -21.13 -9.89 8.28
CA GLY A 197 -21.44 -8.82 9.22
C GLY A 197 -21.93 -7.54 8.53
N ASN A 198 -22.14 -6.50 9.35
CA ASN A 198 -22.63 -5.21 8.86
C ASN A 198 -21.49 -4.30 8.41
N LEU A 199 -21.68 -3.67 7.26
CA LEU A 199 -20.78 -2.65 6.73
C LEU A 199 -21.17 -1.25 7.25
N ARG A 200 -20.17 -0.37 7.39
CA ARG A 200 -20.35 1.06 7.69
C ARG A 200 -20.27 1.93 6.42
N LEU A 201 -19.56 1.44 5.40
CA LEU A 201 -19.47 2.04 4.08
C LEU A 201 -20.17 1.11 3.09
N ASP A 202 -20.83 1.67 2.09
CA ASP A 202 -21.38 0.88 1.01
C ASP A 202 -20.26 0.43 0.06
N SER A 203 -20.09 -0.87 -0.14
CA SER A 203 -19.13 -1.39 -1.09
C SER A 203 -19.41 -1.00 -2.53
N ALA A 204 -20.66 -0.60 -2.84
CA ALA A 204 -21.05 -0.12 -4.15
C ALA A 204 -20.38 1.24 -4.51
N ASP A 205 -19.95 2.01 -3.51
CA ASP A 205 -19.19 3.25 -3.72
C ASP A 205 -17.73 2.98 -4.11
N TYR A 206 -17.28 1.72 -3.98
CA TYR A 206 -15.90 1.27 -4.25
C TYR A 206 -15.88 0.03 -5.16
N PRO A 207 -16.50 0.08 -6.35
CA PRO A 207 -16.87 -1.08 -7.15
C PRO A 207 -15.64 -1.83 -7.68
N VAL A 208 -15.47 -3.09 -7.28
CA VAL A 208 -14.36 -3.95 -7.75
C VAL A 208 -14.45 -4.18 -9.26
N GLU A 209 -15.66 -4.33 -9.82
CA GLU A 209 -15.90 -4.58 -11.24
C GLU A 209 -15.47 -3.45 -12.17
N GLN A 210 -15.26 -2.26 -11.67
CA GLN A 210 -14.69 -1.15 -12.45
C GLN A 210 -13.22 -1.44 -12.80
N TYR A 211 -12.47 -1.99 -11.86
CA TYR A 211 -11.01 -2.17 -11.95
C TYR A 211 -10.56 -3.61 -12.21
N VAL A 212 -11.43 -4.59 -11.95
CA VAL A 212 -11.12 -6.01 -12.08
C VAL A 212 -12.11 -6.68 -13.02
N LYS A 213 -11.63 -7.13 -14.18
CA LYS A 213 -12.45 -7.71 -15.24
C LYS A 213 -11.97 -9.11 -15.60
N LYS A 214 -12.90 -10.06 -15.72
CA LYS A 214 -12.56 -11.39 -16.22
C LYS A 214 -12.24 -11.30 -17.72
N ARG A 215 -11.12 -11.89 -18.14
CA ARG A 215 -10.74 -11.95 -19.56
C ARG A 215 -11.78 -12.79 -20.32
N VAL A 216 -12.34 -12.21 -21.38
CA VAL A 216 -13.26 -12.92 -22.26
C VAL A 216 -12.41 -13.79 -23.20
N GLY A 217 -12.52 -15.12 -23.13
CA GLY A 217 -11.99 -16.01 -24.17
C GLY A 217 -10.93 -17.04 -23.76
N GLN A 218 -10.55 -17.19 -22.49
CA GLN A 218 -9.83 -18.39 -22.07
C GLN A 218 -10.85 -19.44 -21.58
N LYS A 219 -11.22 -20.35 -22.50
CA LYS A 219 -11.84 -21.62 -22.11
C LYS A 219 -10.73 -22.43 -21.41
N SER A 220 -10.97 -22.74 -20.13
CA SER A 220 -10.23 -23.73 -19.34
C SER A 220 -10.25 -25.11 -19.99
#